data_60ed90f0f6bb9b623e16f1d962a859f3
#
_entry.id   60ed90f0f6bb9b623e16f1d962a859f3
#
_cell.length_a   1.000
_cell.length_b   1.000
_cell.length_c   1.000
_cell.angle_alpha   90.00
_cell.angle_beta   90.00
_cell.angle_gamma   90.00
#
_symmetry.space_group_name_H-M   'P 1'
#
loop_
_entity.id
_entity.type
_entity.pdbx_description
1 polymer ?
#
loop_
_entity_poly.entity_id
_entity_poly.type
_entity_poly.pdbx_seq_one_letter_code
_entity_poly.pdbx_strand_id
1 'polypeptide(L)'
;MPKIDHERERNLAVFIDLDNLAIGFQGQRKIKFDIQKVLERLVEKGKLIVKKSYADWSRYPNYTAPFHEAAIELIEIPKRSLTGKNSADIRLVVDAMDLAWSKPHVDTFVIVSGDSDFSPLVSKLKENGKHVIGLGMKGSTSELLRDNCDEFIYYEDLERQEQNEQQLASDLKSTLPANLSEKQREVFGLLLEACAALRRENHGILYASMIKDTMKRKMPSFDESYFGYRSFTHLLEDADNLELVDIERSPKSGTYMVTRIQGEGGEDAARPPQKAEKSGSSGTGRRRRR
;
A
#
# COMPACT_ATOMS: atom_id res chain seq x y z
N MET A 1 3.21 -27.78 -10.74
CA MET A 1 2.94 -27.19 -9.43
C MET A 1 3.23 -25.70 -9.54
N PRO A 2 2.25 -24.80 -9.38
CA PRO A 2 2.53 -23.37 -9.37
C PRO A 2 3.39 -23.09 -8.13
N LYS A 3 4.55 -22.51 -8.34
CA LYS A 3 5.36 -21.89 -7.27
C LYS A 3 4.45 -20.83 -6.64
N ILE A 4 4.25 -20.90 -5.34
CA ILE A 4 3.72 -19.80 -4.57
C ILE A 4 4.81 -18.73 -4.70
N ASP A 5 4.59 -17.77 -5.59
CA ASP A 5 5.40 -16.57 -5.67
C ASP A 5 5.24 -15.91 -4.30
N HIS A 6 6.29 -15.95 -3.48
CA HIS A 6 6.42 -15.00 -2.39
C HIS A 6 6.37 -13.65 -3.08
N GLU A 7 5.30 -12.89 -2.88
CA GLU A 7 5.07 -11.61 -3.54
C GLU A 7 6.35 -10.78 -3.40
N ARG A 8 7.05 -10.64 -4.51
CA ARG A 8 8.28 -9.86 -4.60
C ARG A 8 7.91 -8.43 -4.23
N GLU A 9 8.58 -7.86 -3.25
CA GLU A 9 8.38 -6.47 -2.85
C GLU A 9 8.40 -5.57 -4.10
N ARG A 10 7.33 -4.82 -4.32
CA ARG A 10 7.20 -3.94 -5.48
C ARG A 10 8.11 -2.73 -5.35
N ASN A 11 8.76 -2.36 -6.44
CA ASN A 11 9.56 -1.16 -6.56
C ASN A 11 8.78 -0.08 -7.32
N LEU A 12 8.37 0.97 -6.60
CA LEU A 12 7.49 2.00 -7.10
C LEU A 12 8.25 3.23 -7.61
N ALA A 13 7.84 3.75 -8.75
CA ALA A 13 8.21 5.08 -9.23
C ALA A 13 6.97 5.98 -9.28
N VAL A 14 7.04 7.13 -8.64
CA VAL A 14 5.92 8.08 -8.46
C VAL A 14 6.16 9.32 -9.31
N PHE A 15 5.19 9.63 -10.17
CA PHE A 15 5.18 10.79 -11.06
C PHE A 15 3.96 11.64 -10.75
N ILE A 16 4.18 12.89 -10.34
CA ILE A 16 3.15 13.78 -9.80
C ILE A 16 2.98 14.98 -10.73
N ASP A 17 1.81 15.10 -11.33
CA ASP A 17 1.35 16.29 -12.03
C ASP A 17 0.66 17.22 -11.04
N LEU A 18 1.43 18.15 -10.47
CA LEU A 18 0.90 19.05 -9.44
C LEU A 18 -0.07 20.09 -10.00
N ASP A 19 0.09 20.52 -11.26
CA ASP A 19 -0.83 21.48 -11.89
C ASP A 19 -2.24 20.92 -11.99
N ASN A 20 -2.39 19.66 -12.39
CA ASN A 20 -3.70 18.98 -12.46
C ASN A 20 -4.32 18.78 -11.08
N LEU A 21 -3.53 18.30 -10.12
CA LEU A 21 -3.98 18.13 -8.74
C LEU A 21 -4.47 19.45 -8.14
N ALA A 22 -3.69 20.53 -8.29
CA ALA A 22 -4.03 21.83 -7.74
C ALA A 22 -5.37 22.38 -8.29
N ILE A 23 -5.69 22.09 -9.56
CA ILE A 23 -6.99 22.41 -10.16
C ILE A 23 -8.11 21.60 -9.48
N GLY A 24 -7.91 20.32 -9.25
CA GLY A 24 -8.87 19.44 -8.58
C GLY A 24 -9.22 19.91 -7.15
N PHE A 25 -8.25 20.51 -6.44
CA PHE A 25 -8.46 21.07 -5.09
C PHE A 25 -9.15 22.43 -5.08
N GLN A 26 -9.07 23.23 -6.15
CA GLN A 26 -9.68 24.58 -6.20
C GLN A 26 -11.21 24.57 -6.01
N GLY A 27 -11.89 23.47 -6.35
CA GLY A 27 -13.33 23.29 -6.14
C GLY A 27 -13.72 22.82 -4.72
N GLN A 28 -12.79 22.34 -3.93
CA GLN A 28 -13.04 21.70 -2.64
C GLN A 28 -12.47 22.55 -1.49
N ARG A 29 -13.22 23.52 -0.99
CA ARG A 29 -12.77 24.50 0.04
C ARG A 29 -12.29 23.91 1.37
N LYS A 30 -12.43 22.60 1.59
CA LYS A 30 -12.07 21.92 2.86
C LYS A 30 -10.88 20.99 2.78
N ILE A 31 -10.44 20.59 1.59
CA ILE A 31 -9.37 19.60 1.43
C ILE A 31 -8.09 20.32 1.01
N LYS A 32 -7.04 20.16 1.81
CA LYS A 32 -5.69 20.57 1.48
C LYS A 32 -4.92 19.35 1.01
N PHE A 33 -4.27 19.43 -0.14
CA PHE A 33 -3.40 18.34 -0.58
C PHE A 33 -2.22 18.18 0.37
N ASP A 34 -2.09 17.00 0.91
CA ASP A 34 -0.98 16.57 1.76
C ASP A 34 -0.26 15.41 1.08
N ILE A 35 0.98 15.66 0.67
CA ILE A 35 1.80 14.66 0.00
C ILE A 35 2.19 13.50 0.91
N GLN A 36 2.29 13.73 2.21
CA GLN A 36 2.65 12.66 3.16
C GLN A 36 1.61 11.55 3.16
N LYS A 37 0.31 11.88 3.13
CA LYS A 37 -0.78 10.89 3.04
C LYS A 37 -0.67 10.00 1.81
N VAL A 38 -0.29 10.60 0.67
CA VAL A 38 -0.07 9.85 -0.58
C VAL A 38 1.11 8.90 -0.42
N LEU A 39 2.23 9.38 0.12
CA LEU A 39 3.43 8.56 0.28
C LEU A 39 3.24 7.45 1.30
N GLU A 40 2.55 7.70 2.42
CA GLU A 40 2.20 6.69 3.43
C GLU A 40 1.40 5.55 2.81
N ARG A 41 0.38 5.88 2.02
CA ARG A 41 -0.40 4.86 1.30
C ARG A 41 0.43 4.07 0.30
N LEU A 42 1.34 4.72 -0.43
CA LEU A 42 2.19 4.06 -1.42
C LEU A 42 3.29 3.20 -0.78
N VAL A 43 3.81 3.60 0.39
CA VAL A 43 4.78 2.79 1.18
C VAL A 43 4.16 1.46 1.62
N GLU A 44 2.86 1.39 1.86
CA GLU A 44 2.18 0.13 2.14
C GLU A 44 2.23 -0.84 0.96
N LYS A 45 2.20 -0.32 -0.27
CA LYS A 45 2.21 -1.11 -1.51
C LYS A 45 3.60 -1.59 -1.93
N GLY A 46 4.67 -0.94 -1.47
CA GLY A 46 6.04 -1.33 -1.79
C GLY A 46 7.06 -0.23 -1.53
N LYS A 47 8.25 -0.44 -2.05
CA LYS A 47 9.40 0.46 -1.86
C LYS A 47 9.36 1.61 -2.87
N LEU A 48 9.37 2.85 -2.39
CA LEU A 48 9.44 4.05 -3.23
C LEU A 48 10.88 4.29 -3.69
N ILE A 49 11.19 4.04 -4.97
CA ILE A 49 12.52 4.16 -5.56
C ILE A 49 12.72 5.54 -6.19
N VAL A 50 11.70 6.05 -6.88
CA VAL A 50 11.73 7.33 -7.58
C VAL A 50 10.49 8.12 -7.20
N LYS A 51 10.69 9.42 -6.94
CA LYS A 51 9.60 10.37 -6.67
C LYS A 51 9.90 11.67 -7.41
N LYS A 52 9.08 12.02 -8.38
CA LYS A 52 9.22 13.23 -9.20
C LYS A 52 7.91 14.00 -9.27
N SER A 53 7.98 15.32 -9.22
CA SER A 53 6.81 16.18 -9.40
C SER A 53 7.09 17.28 -10.41
N TYR A 54 6.12 17.55 -11.26
CA TYR A 54 6.20 18.44 -12.40
C TYR A 54 5.23 19.59 -12.21
N ALA A 55 5.73 20.83 -12.24
CA ALA A 55 4.93 22.03 -12.11
C ALA A 55 5.72 23.30 -12.50
N ASP A 56 5.01 24.39 -12.71
CA ASP A 56 5.54 25.74 -12.54
C ASP A 56 5.56 26.07 -11.04
N TRP A 57 6.69 25.77 -10.38
CA TRP A 57 6.85 25.89 -8.93
C TRP A 57 6.69 27.30 -8.40
N SER A 58 6.86 28.32 -9.26
CA SER A 58 6.59 29.71 -8.88
C SER A 58 5.14 29.96 -8.46
N ARG A 59 4.22 29.10 -8.92
CA ARG A 59 2.79 29.17 -8.60
C ARG A 59 2.42 28.41 -7.32
N TYR A 60 3.29 27.52 -6.85
CA TYR A 60 3.03 26.61 -5.74
C TYR A 60 4.06 26.70 -4.61
N PRO A 61 4.41 27.92 -4.11
CA PRO A 61 5.46 28.10 -3.10
C PRO A 61 5.18 27.34 -1.80
N ASN A 62 3.89 27.12 -1.47
CA ASN A 62 3.48 26.42 -0.25
C ASN A 62 3.73 24.89 -0.31
N TYR A 63 3.91 24.32 -1.50
CA TYR A 63 4.18 22.90 -1.68
C TYR A 63 5.67 22.56 -1.78
N THR A 64 6.51 23.56 -2.03
CA THR A 64 7.97 23.35 -2.25
C THR A 64 8.63 22.70 -1.04
N ALA A 65 8.44 23.26 0.17
CA ALA A 65 9.04 22.71 1.38
C ALA A 65 8.54 21.30 1.73
N PRO A 66 7.22 21.02 1.79
CA PRO A 66 6.72 19.66 2.04
C PRO A 66 7.21 18.62 1.03
N PHE A 67 7.34 18.98 -0.24
CA PHE A 67 7.83 18.06 -1.28
C PHE A 67 9.33 17.79 -1.14
N HIS A 68 10.13 18.81 -0.78
CA HIS A 68 11.55 18.61 -0.46
C HIS A 68 11.76 17.74 0.78
N GLU A 69 11.00 17.96 1.85
CA GLU A 69 11.02 17.14 3.06
C GLU A 69 10.66 15.68 2.76
N ALA A 70 9.75 15.47 1.81
CA ALA A 70 9.38 14.15 1.30
C ALA A 70 10.42 13.54 0.33
N ALA A 71 11.55 14.23 0.09
CA ALA A 71 12.58 13.85 -0.87
C ALA A 71 12.02 13.60 -2.28
N ILE A 72 11.15 14.48 -2.76
CA ILE A 72 10.59 14.47 -4.11
C ILE A 72 11.45 15.40 -4.98
N GLU A 73 11.88 14.91 -6.14
CA GLU A 73 12.57 15.71 -7.14
C GLU A 73 11.58 16.68 -7.80
N LEU A 74 11.84 17.99 -7.69
CA LEU A 74 10.99 19.03 -8.26
C LEU A 74 11.49 19.38 -9.67
N ILE A 75 10.68 19.06 -10.67
CA ILE A 75 10.99 19.37 -12.08
C ILE A 75 10.30 20.69 -12.44
N GLU A 76 11.11 21.71 -12.67
CA GLU A 76 10.62 23.04 -13.07
C GLU A 76 10.14 23.03 -14.52
N ILE A 77 8.91 23.44 -14.74
CA ILE A 77 8.30 23.59 -16.07
C ILE A 77 7.82 25.04 -16.22
N PRO A 78 8.71 25.96 -16.65
CA PRO A 78 8.36 27.35 -16.75
C PRO A 78 7.31 27.55 -17.84
N LYS A 79 6.26 28.34 -17.55
CA LYS A 79 5.29 28.75 -18.55
C LYS A 79 5.95 29.62 -19.62
N ARG A 80 6.27 29.04 -20.74
CA ARG A 80 6.50 29.79 -21.98
C ARG A 80 5.14 30.01 -22.64
N SER A 81 4.75 31.31 -22.77
CA SER A 81 3.55 31.86 -23.42
C SER A 81 2.67 30.87 -24.22
N LEU A 82 1.36 31.06 -24.20
CA LEU A 82 0.24 30.57 -25.03
C LEU A 82 0.29 29.19 -25.73
N THR A 83 1.47 28.62 -25.99
CA THR A 83 1.66 27.32 -26.69
C THR A 83 2.17 26.19 -25.78
N GLY A 84 2.39 26.42 -24.50
CA GLY A 84 3.06 25.48 -23.58
C GLY A 84 2.15 24.78 -22.58
N LYS A 85 0.84 24.60 -22.86
CA LYS A 85 -0.09 24.01 -21.90
C LYS A 85 0.28 22.58 -21.46
N ASN A 86 0.91 21.79 -22.34
CA ASN A 86 1.18 20.37 -22.12
C ASN A 86 2.68 20.06 -21.91
N SER A 87 3.51 21.07 -21.59
CA SER A 87 4.96 20.84 -21.46
C SER A 87 5.29 19.97 -20.24
N ALA A 88 4.53 20.11 -19.14
CA ALA A 88 4.67 19.30 -17.94
C ALA A 88 4.28 17.82 -18.24
N ASP A 89 3.16 17.64 -18.89
CA ASP A 89 2.62 16.30 -19.24
C ASP A 89 3.59 15.55 -20.15
N ILE A 90 4.09 16.21 -21.19
CA ILE A 90 5.06 15.61 -22.11
C ILE A 90 6.35 15.25 -21.37
N ARG A 91 6.85 16.13 -20.50
CA ARG A 91 8.06 15.86 -19.72
C ARG A 91 7.86 14.67 -18.78
N LEU A 92 6.74 14.60 -18.07
CA LEU A 92 6.38 13.48 -17.21
C LEU A 92 6.34 12.18 -18.01
N VAL A 93 5.66 12.18 -19.16
CA VAL A 93 5.56 11.01 -20.05
C VAL A 93 6.93 10.52 -20.48
N VAL A 94 7.80 11.43 -20.93
CA VAL A 94 9.17 11.09 -21.37
C VAL A 94 9.97 10.49 -20.22
N ASP A 95 9.98 11.12 -19.06
CA ASP A 95 10.74 10.65 -17.88
C ASP A 95 10.21 9.29 -17.40
N ALA A 96 8.89 9.07 -17.41
CA ALA A 96 8.29 7.80 -17.02
C ALA A 96 8.66 6.67 -18.00
N MET A 97 8.60 6.94 -19.30
CA MET A 97 8.97 5.97 -20.34
C MET A 97 10.45 5.65 -20.33
N ASP A 98 11.31 6.67 -20.18
CA ASP A 98 12.76 6.46 -20.03
C ASP A 98 13.07 5.59 -18.81
N LEU A 99 12.44 5.87 -17.67
CA LEU A 99 12.62 5.06 -16.45
C LEU A 99 12.15 3.62 -16.64
N ALA A 100 10.99 3.42 -17.27
CA ALA A 100 10.44 2.08 -17.52
C ALA A 100 11.39 1.21 -18.33
N TRP A 101 12.12 1.82 -19.26
CA TRP A 101 13.09 1.15 -20.11
C TRP A 101 14.46 1.00 -19.45
N SER A 102 14.99 2.08 -18.83
CA SER A 102 16.35 2.12 -18.27
C SER A 102 16.47 1.41 -16.92
N LYS A 103 15.37 1.22 -16.17
CA LYS A 103 15.35 0.63 -14.82
C LYS A 103 14.39 -0.55 -14.74
N PRO A 104 14.78 -1.75 -15.23
CA PRO A 104 13.90 -2.93 -15.25
C PRO A 104 13.40 -3.36 -13.87
N HIS A 105 14.16 -3.06 -12.80
CA HIS A 105 13.81 -3.39 -11.42
C HIS A 105 12.65 -2.54 -10.87
N VAL A 106 12.31 -1.42 -11.50
CA VAL A 106 11.09 -0.66 -11.20
C VAL A 106 9.94 -1.36 -11.92
N ASP A 107 9.04 -1.96 -11.17
CA ASP A 107 7.95 -2.78 -11.69
C ASP A 107 6.59 -2.08 -11.61
N THR A 108 6.44 -1.07 -10.76
CA THR A 108 5.20 -0.37 -10.51
C THR A 108 5.36 1.14 -10.73
N PHE A 109 4.46 1.71 -11.51
CA PHE A 109 4.42 3.14 -11.83
C PHE A 109 3.17 3.75 -11.23
N VAL A 110 3.35 4.84 -10.47
CA VAL A 110 2.26 5.60 -9.86
C VAL A 110 2.13 6.92 -10.60
N ILE A 111 0.99 7.14 -11.24
CA ILE A 111 0.66 8.39 -11.94
C ILE A 111 -0.33 9.17 -11.09
N VAL A 112 0.14 10.29 -10.54
CA VAL A 112 -0.67 11.14 -9.66
C VAL A 112 -1.21 12.30 -10.49
N SER A 113 -2.34 12.07 -11.16
CA SER A 113 -3.08 13.01 -12.00
C SER A 113 -4.48 12.48 -12.26
N GLY A 114 -5.42 13.36 -12.62
CA GLY A 114 -6.76 13.00 -13.12
C GLY A 114 -6.91 13.11 -14.63
N ASP A 115 -5.86 13.52 -15.36
CA ASP A 115 -5.95 13.89 -16.77
C ASP A 115 -5.98 12.66 -17.69
N SER A 116 -6.96 12.64 -18.60
CA SER A 116 -7.08 11.61 -19.65
C SER A 116 -5.87 11.52 -20.58
N ASP A 117 -5.10 12.61 -20.72
CA ASP A 117 -3.95 12.69 -21.63
C ASP A 117 -2.82 11.74 -21.19
N PHE A 118 -2.83 11.23 -19.95
CA PHE A 118 -1.94 10.18 -19.48
C PHE A 118 -2.40 8.75 -19.81
N SER A 119 -3.62 8.55 -20.34
CA SER A 119 -4.12 7.21 -20.70
C SER A 119 -3.21 6.46 -21.70
N PRO A 120 -2.62 7.12 -22.73
CA PRO A 120 -1.64 6.47 -23.61
C PRO A 120 -0.36 6.03 -22.87
N LEU A 121 0.13 6.82 -21.90
CA LEU A 121 1.26 6.45 -21.06
C LEU A 121 0.96 5.18 -20.25
N VAL A 122 -0.20 5.14 -19.59
CA VAL A 122 -0.65 3.98 -18.81
C VAL A 122 -0.68 2.73 -19.69
N SER A 123 -1.32 2.80 -20.87
CA SER A 123 -1.37 1.69 -21.81
C SER A 123 0.03 1.21 -22.20
N LYS A 124 0.94 2.15 -22.47
CA LYS A 124 2.30 1.81 -22.90
C LYS A 124 3.15 1.21 -21.79
N LEU A 125 2.99 1.66 -20.55
CA LEU A 125 3.63 1.06 -19.36
C LEU A 125 3.14 -0.39 -19.16
N LYS A 126 1.83 -0.63 -19.28
CA LYS A 126 1.24 -1.98 -19.19
C LYS A 126 1.70 -2.90 -20.30
N GLU A 127 1.81 -2.43 -21.54
CA GLU A 127 2.42 -3.17 -22.66
C GLU A 127 3.86 -3.62 -22.35
N ASN A 128 4.60 -2.83 -21.56
CA ASN A 128 5.95 -3.16 -21.08
C ASN A 128 5.96 -3.99 -19.80
N GLY A 129 4.83 -4.58 -19.41
CA GLY A 129 4.71 -5.44 -18.23
C GLY A 129 4.84 -4.71 -16.89
N LYS A 130 4.63 -3.39 -16.88
CA LYS A 130 4.63 -2.59 -15.64
C LYS A 130 3.22 -2.56 -15.05
N HIS A 131 3.14 -2.63 -13.72
CA HIS A 131 1.91 -2.39 -13.00
C HIS A 131 1.69 -0.88 -12.85
N VAL A 132 0.47 -0.39 -13.10
CA VAL A 132 0.19 1.04 -13.06
C VAL A 132 -0.91 1.36 -12.05
N ILE A 133 -0.57 2.21 -11.10
CA ILE A 133 -1.48 2.76 -10.10
C ILE A 133 -1.77 4.22 -10.47
N GLY A 134 -3.04 4.54 -10.68
CA GLY A 134 -3.49 5.93 -10.80
C GLY A 134 -3.83 6.50 -9.41
N LEU A 135 -3.59 7.78 -9.21
CA LEU A 135 -4.06 8.50 -8.02
C LEU A 135 -4.58 9.87 -8.42
N GLY A 136 -5.77 10.23 -8.00
CA GLY A 136 -6.39 11.51 -8.36
C GLY A 136 -7.57 11.87 -7.48
N MET A 137 -8.22 13.00 -7.80
CA MET A 137 -9.41 13.49 -7.10
C MET A 137 -10.67 12.94 -7.77
N LYS A 138 -11.68 12.52 -7.00
CA LYS A 138 -12.96 12.02 -7.54
C LYS A 138 -13.63 12.99 -8.52
N GLY A 139 -13.56 14.30 -8.21
CA GLY A 139 -14.24 15.34 -8.99
C GLY A 139 -13.53 15.76 -10.28
N SER A 140 -12.25 15.40 -10.47
CA SER A 140 -11.44 15.82 -11.63
C SER A 140 -10.77 14.66 -12.37
N THR A 141 -10.97 13.43 -11.94
CA THR A 141 -10.39 12.24 -12.60
C THR A 141 -11.24 11.81 -13.79
N SER A 142 -10.60 11.65 -14.93
CA SER A 142 -11.20 11.06 -16.12
C SER A 142 -11.46 9.56 -15.93
N GLU A 143 -12.63 9.10 -16.33
CA GLU A 143 -12.97 7.66 -16.36
C GLU A 143 -12.01 6.88 -17.26
N LEU A 144 -11.59 7.48 -18.39
CA LEU A 144 -10.65 6.85 -19.31
C LEU A 144 -9.30 6.56 -18.65
N LEU A 145 -8.75 7.49 -17.85
CA LEU A 145 -7.51 7.27 -17.12
C LEU A 145 -7.70 6.20 -16.04
N ARG A 146 -8.75 6.33 -15.24
CA ARG A 146 -9.06 5.40 -14.16
C ARG A 146 -9.17 3.96 -14.66
N ASP A 147 -9.95 3.72 -15.70
CA ASP A 147 -10.27 2.38 -16.20
C ASP A 147 -9.08 1.72 -16.94
N ASN A 148 -8.10 2.51 -17.37
CA ASN A 148 -6.87 2.00 -17.95
C ASN A 148 -5.83 1.55 -16.89
N CYS A 149 -5.87 2.09 -15.68
CA CYS A 149 -4.96 1.70 -14.62
C CYS A 149 -5.26 0.27 -14.11
N ASP A 150 -4.27 -0.40 -13.52
CA ASP A 150 -4.47 -1.67 -12.85
C ASP A 150 -5.14 -1.45 -11.48
N GLU A 151 -4.85 -0.30 -10.87
CA GLU A 151 -5.47 0.16 -9.64
C GLU A 151 -5.64 1.68 -9.68
N PHE A 152 -6.71 2.19 -9.06
CA PHE A 152 -6.92 3.63 -8.93
C PHE A 152 -7.25 4.01 -7.48
N ILE A 153 -6.54 5.00 -6.94
CA ILE A 153 -6.70 5.51 -5.59
C ILE A 153 -7.29 6.91 -5.66
N TYR A 154 -8.38 7.14 -4.96
CA TYR A 154 -8.91 8.49 -4.80
C TYR A 154 -8.36 9.15 -3.54
N TYR A 155 -7.89 10.39 -3.67
CA TYR A 155 -7.33 11.14 -2.55
C TYR A 155 -8.33 11.33 -1.40
N GLU A 156 -9.59 11.54 -1.72
CA GLU A 156 -10.65 11.65 -0.72
C GLU A 156 -10.84 10.37 0.10
N ASP A 157 -10.52 9.22 -0.47
CA ASP A 157 -10.58 7.96 0.25
C ASP A 157 -9.40 7.82 1.22
N LEU A 158 -8.23 8.40 0.91
CA LEU A 158 -7.11 8.48 1.85
C LEU A 158 -7.47 9.30 3.09
N GLU A 159 -8.12 10.45 2.92
CA GLU A 159 -8.57 11.27 4.05
C GLU A 159 -9.58 10.56 4.94
N ARG A 160 -10.51 9.82 4.33
CA ARG A 160 -11.49 9.02 5.08
C ARG A 160 -10.82 7.87 5.82
N GLN A 161 -9.85 7.22 5.19
CA GLN A 161 -9.09 6.14 5.80
C GLN A 161 -8.29 6.63 7.00
N GLU A 162 -7.61 7.76 6.88
CA GLU A 162 -6.86 8.36 7.99
C GLU A 162 -7.77 8.70 9.18
N GLN A 163 -8.95 9.25 8.94
CA GLN A 163 -9.93 9.51 10.01
C GLN A 163 -10.36 8.21 10.71
N ASN A 164 -10.61 7.15 9.95
CA ASN A 164 -10.95 5.84 10.49
C ASN A 164 -9.76 5.21 11.24
N GLU A 165 -8.54 5.39 10.74
CA GLU A 165 -7.31 4.89 11.40
C GLU A 165 -7.02 5.64 12.70
N GLN A 166 -7.19 6.96 12.72
CA GLN A 166 -7.07 7.74 13.94
C GLN A 166 -8.11 7.31 14.98
N GLN A 167 -9.33 7.03 14.55
CA GLN A 167 -10.37 6.47 15.41
C GLN A 167 -9.97 5.08 15.92
N LEU A 168 -9.59 4.17 15.01
CA LEU A 168 -9.15 2.82 15.35
C LEU A 168 -7.89 2.83 16.22
N ALA A 169 -6.92 3.69 15.92
CA ALA A 169 -5.71 3.85 16.75
C ALA A 169 -6.01 4.41 18.12
N SER A 170 -7.01 5.32 18.24
CA SER A 170 -7.49 5.80 19.55
C SER A 170 -8.17 4.68 20.34
N ASP A 171 -8.97 3.87 19.67
CA ASP A 171 -9.66 2.72 20.25
C ASP A 171 -8.65 1.63 20.65
N LEU A 172 -7.68 1.30 19.80
CA LEU A 172 -6.60 0.36 20.09
C LEU A 172 -5.67 0.86 21.20
N LYS A 173 -5.34 2.16 21.23
CA LYS A 173 -4.58 2.73 22.35
C LYS A 173 -5.32 2.63 23.68
N SER A 174 -6.64 2.69 23.66
CA SER A 174 -7.49 2.48 24.85
C SER A 174 -7.60 1.01 25.26
N THR A 175 -7.40 0.07 24.32
CA THR A 175 -7.41 -1.38 24.58
C THR A 175 -6.04 -1.94 24.95
N LEU A 176 -4.95 -1.22 24.62
CA LEU A 176 -3.61 -1.62 25.08
C LEU A 176 -3.54 -1.63 26.61
N PRO A 177 -2.99 -2.69 27.23
CA PRO A 177 -2.85 -2.79 28.67
C PRO A 177 -2.16 -1.56 29.26
N ALA A 178 -2.70 -1.02 30.36
CA ALA A 178 -2.20 0.21 30.99
C ALA A 178 -0.76 0.07 31.53
N ASN A 179 -0.27 -1.15 31.73
CA ASN A 179 1.04 -1.49 32.26
C ASN A 179 2.17 -1.54 31.21
N LEU A 180 1.87 -1.28 29.93
CA LEU A 180 2.88 -1.26 28.89
C LEU A 180 3.75 -0.01 28.98
N SER A 181 5.06 -0.19 28.78
CA SER A 181 6.01 0.91 28.62
C SER A 181 5.69 1.70 27.33
N GLU A 182 6.18 2.95 27.26
CA GLU A 182 6.01 3.80 26.08
C GLU A 182 6.56 3.13 24.81
N LYS A 183 7.74 2.50 24.89
CA LYS A 183 8.34 1.74 23.80
C LYS A 183 7.49 0.56 23.34
N GLN A 184 6.89 -0.17 24.25
CA GLN A 184 5.99 -1.28 23.90
C GLN A 184 4.73 -0.77 23.22
N ARG A 185 4.15 0.34 23.67
CA ARG A 185 2.99 0.96 23.01
C ARG A 185 3.31 1.41 21.59
N GLU A 186 4.49 1.99 21.40
CA GLU A 186 4.96 2.42 20.08
C GLU A 186 5.12 1.23 19.13
N VAL A 187 5.83 0.19 19.54
CA VAL A 187 6.09 -0.97 18.65
C VAL A 187 4.84 -1.79 18.36
N PHE A 188 3.94 -1.97 19.35
CA PHE A 188 2.68 -2.66 19.10
C PHE A 188 1.72 -1.83 18.25
N GLY A 189 1.71 -0.51 18.41
CA GLY A 189 1.01 0.40 17.49
C GLY A 189 1.47 0.22 16.05
N LEU A 190 2.79 0.26 15.81
CA LEU A 190 3.39 0.04 14.49
C LEU A 190 3.10 -1.38 13.94
N LEU A 191 3.10 -2.40 14.79
CA LEU A 191 2.75 -3.78 14.42
C LEU A 191 1.30 -3.87 13.92
N LEU A 192 0.35 -3.33 14.68
CA LEU A 192 -1.08 -3.36 14.34
C LEU A 192 -1.38 -2.55 13.07
N GLU A 193 -0.74 -1.40 12.90
CA GLU A 193 -0.83 -0.61 11.68
C GLU A 193 -0.29 -1.36 10.46
N ALA A 194 0.85 -2.06 10.60
CA ALA A 194 1.41 -2.86 9.50
C ALA A 194 0.50 -4.04 9.14
N CYS A 195 -0.07 -4.71 10.13
CA CYS A 195 -1.03 -5.79 9.91
C CYS A 195 -2.31 -5.28 9.21
N ALA A 196 -2.86 -4.15 9.66
CA ALA A 196 -4.03 -3.52 9.04
C ALA A 196 -3.75 -3.10 7.58
N ALA A 197 -2.55 -2.54 7.29
CA ALA A 197 -2.13 -2.21 5.94
C ALA A 197 -2.11 -3.43 5.02
N LEU A 198 -1.52 -4.53 5.47
CA LEU A 198 -1.47 -5.79 4.72
C LEU A 198 -2.87 -6.41 4.49
N ARG A 199 -3.77 -6.31 5.47
CA ARG A 199 -5.17 -6.73 5.28
C ARG A 199 -5.90 -5.93 4.21
N ARG A 200 -5.66 -4.61 4.14
CA ARG A 200 -6.23 -3.75 3.07
C ARG A 200 -5.76 -4.14 1.68
N GLU A 201 -4.55 -4.66 1.54
CA GLU A 201 -4.02 -5.18 0.28
C GLU A 201 -4.52 -6.61 -0.03
N ASN A 202 -5.59 -7.07 0.66
CA ASN A 202 -6.20 -8.40 0.48
C ASN A 202 -5.26 -9.59 0.76
N HIS A 203 -4.23 -9.40 1.58
CA HIS A 203 -3.42 -10.53 2.04
C HIS A 203 -4.23 -11.39 3.02
N GLY A 204 -4.67 -12.56 2.58
CA GLY A 204 -5.45 -13.48 3.42
C GLY A 204 -4.65 -14.05 4.59
N ILE A 205 -3.33 -14.22 4.43
CA ILE A 205 -2.42 -14.73 5.46
C ILE A 205 -1.26 -13.74 5.61
N LEU A 206 -1.04 -13.26 6.83
CA LEU A 206 0.01 -12.31 7.13
C LEU A 206 1.25 -13.04 7.68
N TYR A 207 2.25 -13.27 6.83
CA TYR A 207 3.51 -13.86 7.28
C TYR A 207 4.35 -12.86 8.07
N ALA A 208 5.08 -13.35 9.07
CA ALA A 208 5.95 -12.53 9.93
C ALA A 208 6.96 -11.68 9.13
N SER A 209 7.49 -12.21 8.02
CA SER A 209 8.39 -11.47 7.12
C SER A 209 7.71 -10.27 6.47
N MET A 210 6.50 -10.44 5.93
CA MET A 210 5.73 -9.37 5.30
C MET A 210 5.41 -8.25 6.29
N ILE A 211 5.01 -8.62 7.50
CA ILE A 211 4.72 -7.65 8.57
C ILE A 211 5.99 -6.86 8.91
N LYS A 212 7.12 -7.55 9.13
CA LYS A 212 8.40 -6.91 9.44
C LYS A 212 8.85 -5.96 8.33
N ASP A 213 8.73 -6.35 7.06
CA ASP A 213 9.10 -5.52 5.92
C ASP A 213 8.20 -4.29 5.83
N THR A 214 6.91 -4.44 6.09
CA THR A 214 5.96 -3.30 6.15
C THR A 214 6.28 -2.35 7.31
N MET A 215 6.60 -2.87 8.51
CA MET A 215 7.04 -2.06 9.64
C MET A 215 8.31 -1.28 9.30
N LYS A 216 9.30 -1.91 8.65
CA LYS A 216 10.53 -1.24 8.21
C LYS A 216 10.30 -0.18 7.13
N ARG A 217 9.31 -0.36 6.25
CA ARG A 217 8.94 0.66 5.27
C ARG A 217 8.30 1.88 5.94
N LYS A 218 7.43 1.65 6.94
CA LYS A 218 6.80 2.74 7.72
C LYS A 218 7.79 3.44 8.65
N MET A 219 8.68 2.68 9.27
CA MET A 219 9.72 3.17 10.19
C MET A 219 11.08 2.60 9.79
N PRO A 220 11.86 3.26 8.93
CA PRO A 220 13.18 2.76 8.48
C PRO A 220 14.19 2.52 9.61
N SER A 221 14.02 3.21 10.74
CA SER A 221 14.83 3.03 11.96
C SER A 221 14.37 1.86 12.85
N PHE A 222 13.36 1.09 12.42
CA PHE A 222 12.84 -0.02 13.21
C PHE A 222 13.90 -1.10 13.45
N ASP A 223 14.18 -1.36 14.72
CA ASP A 223 15.04 -2.42 15.23
C ASP A 223 14.41 -3.02 16.48
N GLU A 224 14.19 -4.31 16.48
CA GLU A 224 13.55 -5.03 17.60
C GLU A 224 14.31 -4.84 18.91
N SER A 225 15.64 -4.77 18.84
CA SER A 225 16.49 -4.63 20.04
C SER A 225 16.31 -3.29 20.73
N TYR A 226 16.02 -2.23 19.98
CA TYR A 226 15.70 -0.91 20.54
C TYR A 226 14.44 -0.94 21.42
N PHE A 227 13.47 -1.78 21.04
CA PHE A 227 12.22 -1.99 21.77
C PHE A 227 12.31 -3.07 22.85
N GLY A 228 13.50 -3.70 23.02
CA GLY A 228 13.77 -4.70 24.07
C GLY A 228 13.48 -6.15 23.64
N TYR A 229 13.25 -6.40 22.35
CA TYR A 229 12.99 -7.74 21.82
C TYR A 229 14.25 -8.36 21.20
N ARG A 230 14.48 -9.66 21.46
CA ARG A 230 15.63 -10.40 20.92
C ARG A 230 15.47 -10.71 19.42
N SER A 231 14.23 -10.79 18.97
CA SER A 231 13.88 -11.11 17.57
C SER A 231 12.46 -10.64 17.28
N PHE A 232 12.13 -10.53 16.00
CA PHE A 232 10.76 -10.24 15.57
C PHE A 232 9.76 -11.31 15.99
N THR A 233 10.19 -12.57 16.03
CA THR A 233 9.39 -13.68 16.55
C THR A 233 8.98 -13.46 18.01
N HIS A 234 9.93 -13.02 18.85
CA HIS A 234 9.65 -12.72 20.26
C HIS A 234 8.69 -11.53 20.44
N LEU A 235 8.76 -10.54 19.55
CA LEU A 235 7.78 -9.45 19.50
C LEU A 235 6.36 -9.95 19.18
N LEU A 236 6.25 -10.87 18.19
CA LEU A 236 4.95 -11.46 17.82
C LEU A 236 4.39 -12.35 18.93
N GLU A 237 5.22 -13.15 19.61
CA GLU A 237 4.82 -13.98 20.75
C GLU A 237 4.33 -13.11 21.93
N ASP A 238 4.95 -11.97 22.17
CA ASP A 238 4.51 -11.04 23.21
C ASP A 238 3.19 -10.34 22.83
N ALA A 239 3.02 -10.00 21.55
CA ALA A 239 1.76 -9.46 21.04
C ALA A 239 0.60 -10.47 21.12
N ASP A 240 0.86 -11.76 20.91
CA ASP A 240 -0.10 -12.86 21.06
C ASP A 240 -0.49 -13.05 22.54
N ASN A 241 0.49 -13.05 23.45
CA ASN A 241 0.26 -13.13 24.89
C ASN A 241 -0.58 -11.96 25.43
N LEU A 242 -0.50 -10.81 24.77
CA LEU A 242 -1.30 -9.61 25.09
C LEU A 242 -2.66 -9.59 24.37
N GLU A 243 -3.00 -10.65 23.64
CA GLU A 243 -4.24 -10.79 22.85
C GLU A 243 -4.41 -9.70 21.77
N LEU A 244 -3.31 -9.08 21.32
CA LEU A 244 -3.32 -8.06 20.27
C LEU A 244 -3.43 -8.67 18.88
N VAL A 245 -2.84 -9.85 18.72
CA VAL A 245 -2.89 -10.66 17.49
C VAL A 245 -2.95 -12.14 17.85
N ASP A 246 -3.53 -12.98 17.01
CA ASP A 246 -3.43 -14.44 17.13
C ASP A 246 -2.38 -14.93 16.13
N ILE A 247 -1.40 -15.72 16.60
CA ILE A 247 -0.34 -16.26 15.74
C ILE A 247 -0.44 -17.77 15.61
N GLU A 248 -0.11 -18.26 14.42
CA GLU A 248 0.01 -19.69 14.13
C GLU A 248 1.33 -19.98 13.41
N ARG A 249 1.84 -21.21 13.55
CA ARG A 249 3.02 -21.63 12.78
C ARG A 249 2.58 -22.24 11.45
N SER A 250 3.16 -21.73 10.38
CA SER A 250 2.98 -22.30 9.05
C SER A 250 3.46 -23.74 9.02
N PRO A 251 2.59 -24.72 8.66
CA PRO A 251 2.99 -26.13 8.57
C PRO A 251 4.01 -26.40 7.46
N LYS A 252 4.18 -25.47 6.50
CA LYS A 252 5.09 -25.64 5.36
C LYS A 252 6.46 -25.02 5.59
N SER A 253 6.53 -23.85 6.26
CA SER A 253 7.76 -23.07 6.42
C SER A 253 8.24 -22.97 7.87
N GLY A 254 7.40 -23.31 8.85
CA GLY A 254 7.70 -23.16 10.27
C GLY A 254 7.71 -21.70 10.75
N THR A 255 7.48 -20.73 9.85
CA THR A 255 7.41 -19.30 10.18
C THR A 255 6.06 -18.96 10.80
N TYR A 256 6.02 -17.95 11.65
CA TYR A 256 4.76 -17.45 12.21
C TYR A 256 3.93 -16.70 11.17
N MET A 257 2.62 -16.84 11.33
CA MET A 257 1.58 -16.14 10.58
C MET A 257 0.62 -15.51 11.58
N VAL A 258 0.19 -14.28 11.33
CA VAL A 258 -0.91 -13.63 12.05
C VAL A 258 -2.22 -14.01 11.37
N THR A 259 -3.11 -14.63 12.13
CA THR A 259 -4.41 -15.12 11.65
C THR A 259 -5.54 -14.15 11.99
N ARG A 260 -5.45 -13.45 13.12
CA ARG A 260 -6.43 -12.46 13.57
C ARG A 260 -5.73 -11.24 14.18
N ILE A 261 -6.37 -10.08 14.08
CA ILE A 261 -5.95 -8.82 14.70
C ILE A 261 -7.06 -8.39 15.67
N GLN A 262 -6.70 -7.88 16.84
CA GLN A 262 -7.66 -7.33 17.79
C GLN A 262 -8.51 -6.23 17.12
N GLY A 263 -9.84 -6.32 17.27
CA GLY A 263 -10.80 -5.39 16.66
C GLY A 263 -11.36 -5.82 15.28
N GLU A 264 -10.83 -6.88 14.66
CA GLU A 264 -11.51 -7.51 13.52
C GLU A 264 -12.77 -8.23 14.02
N GLY A 265 -13.96 -7.66 13.73
CA GLY A 265 -15.24 -8.31 14.01
C GLY A 265 -15.31 -9.64 13.25
N GLY A 266 -15.62 -10.73 13.97
CA GLY A 266 -15.61 -12.07 13.41
C GLY A 266 -16.72 -12.30 12.38
N GLU A 267 -16.39 -12.16 11.08
CA GLU A 267 -17.17 -12.73 9.98
C GLU A 267 -16.36 -13.12 8.73
N ASP A 268 -15.04 -12.91 8.68
CA ASP A 268 -14.23 -13.35 7.54
C ASP A 268 -12.93 -14.10 7.94
N ALA A 269 -13.00 -14.95 8.95
CA ALA A 269 -11.96 -15.95 9.15
C ALA A 269 -12.11 -17.02 8.05
N ALA A 270 -11.33 -16.90 6.97
CA ALA A 270 -11.23 -17.94 5.96
C ALA A 270 -10.78 -19.26 6.61
N ARG A 271 -11.74 -20.13 6.93
CA ARG A 271 -11.50 -21.50 7.36
C ARG A 271 -10.68 -22.20 6.26
N PRO A 272 -9.55 -22.83 6.58
CA PRO A 272 -8.86 -23.66 5.61
C PRO A 272 -9.81 -24.80 5.16
N PRO A 273 -9.79 -25.20 3.88
CA PRO A 273 -10.66 -26.22 3.37
C PRO A 273 -10.44 -27.54 4.15
N GLN A 274 -11.45 -27.97 4.89
CA GLN A 274 -11.47 -29.29 5.54
C GLN A 274 -11.33 -30.35 4.46
N LYS A 275 -10.31 -31.19 4.57
CA LYS A 275 -10.18 -32.41 3.78
C LYS A 275 -11.44 -33.29 4.02
N ALA A 276 -12.20 -33.51 2.96
CA ALA A 276 -13.28 -34.51 2.96
C ALA A 276 -12.69 -35.85 3.33
N GLU A 277 -13.06 -36.37 4.49
CA GLU A 277 -12.84 -37.76 4.87
C GLU A 277 -13.66 -38.62 3.92
N LYS A 278 -12.96 -39.46 3.15
CA LYS A 278 -13.59 -40.52 2.39
C LYS A 278 -14.12 -41.55 3.39
N SER A 279 -15.44 -41.54 3.63
CA SER A 279 -16.11 -42.62 4.30
C SER A 279 -16.08 -43.88 3.39
N GLY A 280 -15.21 -44.81 3.76
CA GLY A 280 -15.22 -46.15 3.19
C GLY A 280 -16.49 -46.89 3.62
N SER A 281 -17.36 -47.15 2.68
CA SER A 281 -18.47 -48.08 2.84
C SER A 281 -18.05 -49.45 2.30
N SER A 282 -17.68 -50.33 3.20
CA SER A 282 -17.60 -51.76 2.96
C SER A 282 -19.03 -52.33 2.89
N GLY A 283 -19.42 -52.81 1.75
CA GLY A 283 -20.69 -53.53 1.52
C GLY A 283 -20.41 -54.91 0.96
N THR A 284 -20.37 -55.90 1.85
CA THR A 284 -20.32 -57.35 1.59
C THR A 284 -21.54 -57.85 0.85
N GLY A 285 -21.27 -58.63 -0.10
CA GLY A 285 -21.94 -59.70 -0.79
C GLY A 285 -23.39 -60.07 -0.58
N ARG A 286 -24.01 -60.49 -1.67
CA ARG A 286 -24.68 -61.78 -1.71
C ARG A 286 -25.06 -62.16 -3.15
N ARG A 287 -24.54 -63.36 -3.56
CA ARG A 287 -25.00 -64.13 -4.68
C ARG A 287 -26.52 -64.45 -4.54
N ARG A 288 -27.26 -64.42 -5.65
CA ARG A 288 -28.21 -65.45 -5.99
C ARG A 288 -28.54 -65.48 -7.47
N ARG A 289 -28.43 -66.70 -7.97
CA ARG A 289 -28.85 -67.27 -9.25
C ARG A 289 -30.29 -66.90 -9.64
N ARG A 290 -30.57 -66.59 -10.85
CA ARG A 290 -31.24 -67.44 -11.87
C ARG A 290 -31.02 -66.78 -13.24
#